data_0f390d00a7d32e4a0a9acb079a66bdb8
#
_entry.id   0f390d00a7d32e4a0a9acb079a66bdb8
#
_cell.length_a   1.000
_cell.length_b   1.000
_cell.length_c   1.000
_cell.angle_alpha   90.00
_cell.angle_beta   90.00
_cell.angle_gamma   90.00
#
_symmetry.space_group_name_H-M   'P 1'
#
loop_
_entity.id
_entity.type
_entity.pdbx_description
1 polymer ?
#
loop_
_entity_poly.entity_id
_entity_poly.type
_entity_poly.pdbx_seq_one_letter_code
_entity_poly.pdbx_strand_id
1 'polypeptide(L)'
;EIHHQANQTLYNKVSFNWGVMRMWTPYLERAQSDADVSAFLAQAKEEYHFTDFFFVSRDGSYITLDGEQGYLDLGRALSQLILDQQPIVANSVVPDKPEIMVFAVPTAKGSYQGFGYEAIAITYNNKDLVDSLKISAFEGRGSTFAVLPDGRVVLDSSSADMSGVHNILAMLKNSASFTEEQIDALQKAFAAGKSGNLEFSINGTGYYMVYGSASFQNWTILG
;
A
#
# COMPACT_ATOMS: atom_id res chain seq x y z
N GLU A 1 -17.24 -7.18 11.91
CA GLU A 1 -17.00 -8.37 11.05
C GLU A 1 -16.35 -7.98 9.72
N ILE A 2 -16.92 -7.07 8.94
CA ILE A 2 -16.43 -6.63 7.62
C ILE A 2 -15.02 -6.02 7.72
N HIS A 3 -14.82 -5.08 8.66
CA HIS A 3 -13.52 -4.48 8.90
C HIS A 3 -12.44 -5.54 9.22
N HIS A 4 -12.79 -6.55 10.01
CA HIS A 4 -11.86 -7.62 10.37
C HIS A 4 -11.50 -8.48 9.14
N GLN A 5 -12.47 -8.80 8.30
CA GLN A 5 -12.26 -9.55 7.06
C GLN A 5 -11.40 -8.77 6.06
N ALA A 6 -11.67 -7.46 5.88
CA ALA A 6 -10.86 -6.58 5.03
C ALA A 6 -9.41 -6.52 5.49
N ASN A 7 -9.21 -6.29 6.79
CA ASN A 7 -7.89 -6.26 7.39
C ASN A 7 -7.13 -7.59 7.21
N GLN A 8 -7.81 -8.73 7.44
CA GLN A 8 -7.20 -10.05 7.29
C GLN A 8 -6.81 -10.33 5.83
N THR A 9 -7.68 -9.98 4.88
CA THR A 9 -7.39 -10.17 3.44
C THR A 9 -6.19 -9.35 3.01
N LEU A 10 -6.16 -8.07 3.39
CA LEU A 10 -5.04 -7.18 3.06
C LEU A 10 -3.75 -7.64 3.74
N TYR A 11 -3.81 -8.02 5.03
CA TYR A 11 -2.67 -8.56 5.76
C TYR A 11 -2.10 -9.81 5.09
N ASN A 12 -2.96 -10.74 4.68
CA ASN A 12 -2.52 -11.96 4.00
C ASN A 12 -1.81 -11.64 2.68
N LYS A 13 -2.33 -10.70 1.89
CA LYS A 13 -1.70 -10.27 0.63
C LYS A 13 -0.35 -9.61 0.87
N VAL A 14 -0.27 -8.72 1.85
CA VAL A 14 0.98 -8.04 2.22
C VAL A 14 2.02 -9.05 2.70
N SER A 15 1.65 -9.92 3.64
CA SER A 15 2.53 -10.93 4.20
C SER A 15 3.01 -11.94 3.16
N PHE A 16 2.13 -12.32 2.23
CA PHE A 16 2.48 -13.20 1.12
C PHE A 16 3.55 -12.54 0.23
N ASN A 17 3.36 -11.31 -0.21
CA ASN A 17 4.33 -10.61 -1.05
C ASN A 17 5.69 -10.45 -0.34
N TRP A 18 5.70 -10.08 0.93
CA TRP A 18 6.94 -10.01 1.70
C TRP A 18 7.62 -11.37 1.83
N GLY A 19 6.85 -12.44 2.06
CA GLY A 19 7.37 -13.81 2.14
C GLY A 19 8.03 -14.24 0.85
N VAL A 20 7.38 -14.02 -0.28
CA VAL A 20 7.90 -14.33 -1.62
C VAL A 20 9.19 -13.55 -1.89
N MET A 21 9.20 -12.24 -1.69
CA MET A 21 10.40 -11.43 -1.91
C MET A 21 11.56 -11.84 -1.02
N ARG A 22 11.32 -12.21 0.24
CA ARG A 22 12.36 -12.73 1.14
C ARG A 22 12.96 -14.05 0.65
N MET A 23 12.17 -14.89 -0.04
CA MET A 23 12.72 -16.11 -0.67
C MET A 23 13.62 -15.79 -1.86
N TRP A 24 13.43 -14.66 -2.53
CA TRP A 24 14.28 -14.25 -3.66
C TRP A 24 15.62 -13.67 -3.21
N THR A 25 15.71 -13.04 -2.03
CA THR A 25 16.94 -12.37 -1.58
C THR A 25 18.17 -13.28 -1.58
N PRO A 26 18.14 -14.53 -1.07
CA PRO A 26 19.30 -15.42 -1.13
C PRO A 26 19.69 -15.82 -2.56
N TYR A 27 18.73 -15.83 -3.49
CA TYR A 27 19.03 -16.10 -4.90
C TYR A 27 19.76 -14.90 -5.53
N LEU A 28 19.25 -13.68 -5.30
CA LEU A 28 19.87 -12.44 -5.79
C LEU A 28 21.29 -12.25 -5.27
N GLU A 29 21.55 -12.61 -4.01
CA GLU A 29 22.87 -12.54 -3.38
C GLU A 29 23.86 -13.54 -3.99
N ARG A 30 23.40 -14.65 -4.56
CA ARG A 30 24.24 -15.72 -5.14
C ARG A 30 24.30 -15.70 -6.65
N ALA A 31 23.50 -14.88 -7.30
CA ALA A 31 23.46 -14.77 -8.76
C ALA A 31 24.85 -14.40 -9.30
N GLN A 32 25.26 -15.08 -10.38
CA GLN A 32 26.60 -14.90 -10.95
C GLN A 32 26.64 -13.76 -11.97
N SER A 33 25.48 -13.35 -12.47
CA SER A 33 25.37 -12.28 -13.46
C SER A 33 24.04 -11.54 -13.35
N ASP A 34 24.00 -10.30 -13.84
CA ASP A 34 22.78 -9.53 -13.99
C ASP A 34 21.78 -10.20 -14.95
N ALA A 35 22.27 -10.96 -15.92
CA ALA A 35 21.43 -11.71 -16.86
C ALA A 35 20.64 -12.82 -16.15
N ASP A 36 21.27 -13.55 -15.20
CA ASP A 36 20.60 -14.58 -14.41
C ASP A 36 19.53 -13.95 -13.51
N VAL A 37 19.84 -12.80 -12.90
CA VAL A 37 18.90 -12.02 -12.08
C VAL A 37 17.69 -11.59 -12.91
N SER A 38 17.93 -11.00 -14.10
CA SER A 38 16.86 -10.57 -15.00
C SER A 38 15.97 -11.73 -15.43
N ALA A 39 16.54 -12.85 -15.82
CA ALA A 39 15.79 -14.03 -16.26
C ALA A 39 14.91 -14.58 -15.13
N PHE A 40 15.46 -14.71 -13.93
CA PHE A 40 14.73 -15.16 -12.75
C PHE A 40 13.56 -14.22 -12.39
N LEU A 41 13.80 -12.91 -12.34
CA LEU A 41 12.79 -11.95 -11.98
C LEU A 41 11.72 -11.75 -13.06
N ALA A 42 12.08 -11.91 -14.34
CA ALA A 42 11.11 -11.94 -15.43
C ALA A 42 10.13 -13.10 -15.28
N GLN A 43 10.63 -14.30 -14.94
CA GLN A 43 9.78 -15.46 -14.65
C GLN A 43 8.91 -15.22 -13.40
N ALA A 44 9.49 -14.64 -12.35
CA ALA A 44 8.74 -14.29 -11.14
C ALA A 44 7.61 -13.27 -11.43
N LYS A 45 7.84 -12.32 -12.32
CA LYS A 45 6.82 -11.35 -12.75
C LYS A 45 5.62 -12.04 -13.38
N GLU A 46 5.84 -12.99 -14.25
CA GLU A 46 4.77 -13.79 -14.87
C GLU A 46 4.00 -14.64 -13.85
N GLU A 47 4.70 -15.21 -12.87
CA GLU A 47 4.09 -16.08 -11.86
C GLU A 47 3.28 -15.30 -10.80
N TYR A 48 3.81 -14.17 -10.33
CA TYR A 48 3.23 -13.40 -9.23
C TYR A 48 2.43 -12.17 -9.68
N HIS A 49 2.41 -11.88 -10.98
CA HIS A 49 1.62 -10.82 -11.61
C HIS A 49 1.84 -9.42 -11.03
N PHE A 50 3.06 -9.10 -10.59
CA PHE A 50 3.39 -7.74 -10.21
C PHE A 50 3.68 -6.86 -11.44
N THR A 51 3.51 -5.55 -11.30
CA THR A 51 3.68 -4.62 -12.43
C THR A 51 5.15 -4.39 -12.74
N ASP A 52 5.93 -3.98 -11.74
CA ASP A 52 7.35 -3.68 -11.88
C ASP A 52 8.15 -4.25 -10.70
N PHE A 53 9.46 -4.45 -10.95
CA PHE A 53 10.44 -4.80 -9.93
C PHE A 53 11.49 -3.69 -9.84
N PHE A 54 11.86 -3.31 -8.62
CA PHE A 54 12.87 -2.29 -8.35
C PHE A 54 13.95 -2.80 -7.41
N PHE A 55 15.19 -2.51 -7.75
CA PHE A 55 16.30 -2.48 -6.81
C PHE A 55 16.37 -1.07 -6.22
N VAL A 56 16.23 -0.96 -4.91
CA VAL A 56 16.08 0.34 -4.22
C VAL A 56 17.32 0.64 -3.40
N SER A 57 17.89 1.82 -3.62
CA SER A 57 19.04 2.29 -2.88
C SER A 57 18.62 2.99 -1.58
N ARG A 58 19.63 3.36 -0.78
CA ARG A 58 19.43 3.96 0.53
C ARG A 58 18.69 5.30 0.52
N ASP A 59 18.78 6.05 -0.53
CA ASP A 59 18.15 7.36 -0.69
C ASP A 59 16.76 7.32 -1.33
N GLY A 60 16.30 6.12 -1.72
CA GLY A 60 15.01 5.92 -2.41
C GLY A 60 15.11 5.95 -3.92
N SER A 61 16.30 6.18 -4.49
CA SER A 61 16.50 5.96 -5.92
C SER A 61 16.36 4.47 -6.25
N TYR A 62 15.97 4.15 -7.47
CA TYR A 62 15.79 2.77 -7.92
C TYR A 62 16.29 2.56 -9.34
N ILE A 63 16.51 1.29 -9.66
CA ILE A 63 16.68 0.80 -11.03
C ILE A 63 15.71 -0.36 -11.29
N THR A 64 15.11 -0.38 -12.49
CA THR A 64 14.25 -1.48 -12.96
C THR A 64 15.08 -2.59 -13.59
N LEU A 65 14.43 -3.71 -13.95
CA LEU A 65 15.07 -4.80 -14.70
C LEU A 65 15.59 -4.36 -16.07
N ASP A 66 14.91 -3.39 -16.69
CA ASP A 66 15.26 -2.85 -18.01
C ASP A 66 16.30 -1.72 -17.93
N GLY A 67 16.79 -1.41 -16.74
CA GLY A 67 17.82 -0.38 -16.51
C GLY A 67 17.27 1.04 -16.38
N GLU A 68 15.96 1.25 -16.36
CA GLU A 68 15.37 2.56 -16.09
C GLU A 68 15.61 2.94 -14.63
N GLN A 69 16.03 4.19 -14.42
CA GLN A 69 16.28 4.73 -13.09
C GLN A 69 15.25 5.80 -12.74
N GLY A 70 14.94 5.89 -11.45
CA GLY A 70 14.02 6.88 -10.93
C GLY A 70 14.10 7.00 -9.41
N TYR A 71 13.06 7.59 -8.82
CA TYR A 71 12.96 7.82 -7.39
C TYR A 71 11.58 7.42 -6.88
N LEU A 72 11.54 6.69 -5.76
CA LEU A 72 10.31 6.34 -5.04
C LEU A 72 10.13 7.31 -3.87
N ASP A 73 9.10 8.13 -3.91
CA ASP A 73 8.71 8.92 -2.74
C ASP A 73 7.97 8.04 -1.72
N LEU A 74 8.74 7.37 -0.89
CA LEU A 74 8.24 6.51 0.18
C LEU A 74 8.08 7.25 1.52
N GLY A 75 8.50 8.51 1.60
CA GLY A 75 8.43 9.30 2.81
C GLY A 75 9.06 8.58 4.02
N ARG A 76 8.33 8.47 5.13
CA ARG A 76 8.80 7.80 6.35
C ARG A 76 9.03 6.29 6.18
N ALA A 77 8.36 5.65 5.22
CA ALA A 77 8.51 4.22 4.99
C ALA A 77 9.92 3.87 4.50
N LEU A 78 10.63 4.81 3.82
CA LEU A 78 12.01 4.60 3.42
C LEU A 78 12.93 4.39 4.63
N SER A 79 12.80 5.20 5.67
CA SER A 79 13.58 5.04 6.90
C SER A 79 13.29 3.69 7.57
N GLN A 80 12.04 3.30 7.64
CA GLN A 80 11.63 2.00 8.17
C GLN A 80 12.27 0.84 7.38
N LEU A 81 12.25 0.92 6.04
CA LEU A 81 12.82 -0.09 5.15
C LEU A 81 14.35 -0.19 5.32
N ILE A 82 15.04 0.93 5.28
CA ILE A 82 16.52 0.99 5.19
C ILE A 82 17.19 1.02 6.55
N LEU A 83 16.69 1.83 7.51
CA LEU A 83 17.34 2.00 8.82
C LEU A 83 16.88 0.94 9.82
N ASP A 84 15.56 0.71 9.86
CA ASP A 84 14.97 -0.24 10.81
C ASP A 84 14.97 -1.68 10.27
N GLN A 85 15.36 -1.87 8.99
CA GLN A 85 15.42 -3.18 8.32
C GLN A 85 14.08 -3.94 8.39
N GLN A 86 12.97 -3.20 8.28
CA GLN A 86 11.62 -3.75 8.30
C GLN A 86 11.00 -3.71 6.91
N PRO A 87 10.23 -4.74 6.51
CA PRO A 87 9.48 -4.70 5.28
C PRO A 87 8.40 -3.63 5.34
N ILE A 88 8.11 -3.03 4.20
CA ILE A 88 7.09 -1.98 4.08
C ILE A 88 6.07 -2.29 3.00
N VAL A 89 4.90 -1.68 3.15
CA VAL A 89 3.97 -1.43 2.06
C VAL A 89 3.64 0.06 2.06
N ALA A 90 3.70 0.69 0.92
CA ALA A 90 3.49 2.12 0.80
C ALA A 90 2.82 2.45 -0.54
N ASN A 91 2.06 3.54 -0.56
CA ASN A 91 1.62 4.14 -1.80
C ASN A 91 2.68 5.16 -2.23
N SER A 92 3.17 5.04 -3.46
CA SER A 92 4.16 5.96 -4.02
C SER A 92 3.61 6.66 -5.25
N VAL A 93 3.84 7.96 -5.32
CA VAL A 93 3.59 8.76 -6.51
C VAL A 93 4.88 8.83 -7.29
N VAL A 94 4.89 8.21 -8.48
CA VAL A 94 5.97 8.35 -9.44
C VAL A 94 5.52 9.39 -10.46
N PRO A 95 6.32 10.42 -10.77
CA PRO A 95 5.97 11.41 -11.79
C PRO A 95 5.55 10.72 -13.10
N ASP A 96 4.46 11.18 -13.70
CA ASP A 96 3.88 10.67 -14.95
C ASP A 96 3.38 9.20 -14.93
N LYS A 97 3.36 8.56 -13.77
CA LYS A 97 2.77 7.23 -13.57
C LYS A 97 1.58 7.30 -12.59
N PRO A 98 0.57 6.42 -12.75
CA PRO A 98 -0.50 6.33 -11.77
C PRO A 98 0.07 5.94 -10.39
N GLU A 99 -0.67 6.28 -9.35
CA GLU A 99 -0.33 5.82 -8.00
C GLU A 99 -0.12 4.31 -7.97
N ILE A 100 1.02 3.89 -7.44
CA ILE A 100 1.41 2.49 -7.33
C ILE A 100 1.53 2.07 -5.88
N MET A 101 1.13 0.85 -5.61
CA MET A 101 1.37 0.22 -4.32
C MET A 101 2.71 -0.49 -4.36
N VAL A 102 3.61 -0.09 -3.47
CA VAL A 102 4.97 -0.61 -3.35
C VAL A 102 5.03 -1.57 -2.16
N PHE A 103 5.44 -2.80 -2.41
CA PHE A 103 5.82 -3.77 -1.39
C PHE A 103 7.32 -3.90 -1.42
N ALA A 104 8.01 -3.66 -0.32
CA ALA A 104 9.45 -3.74 -0.29
C ALA A 104 9.97 -4.51 0.93
N VAL A 105 11.10 -5.17 0.73
CA VAL A 105 11.85 -5.86 1.79
C VAL A 105 13.30 -5.42 1.77
N PRO A 106 13.93 -5.25 2.93
CA PRO A 106 15.37 -4.98 3.00
C PRO A 106 16.15 -6.20 2.54
N THR A 107 17.33 -5.95 1.97
CA THR A 107 18.29 -6.98 1.56
C THR A 107 19.68 -6.67 2.11
N ALA A 108 20.61 -7.60 2.02
CA ALA A 108 22.02 -7.26 2.07
C ALA A 108 22.37 -6.30 0.92
N LYS A 109 23.42 -5.50 1.11
CA LYS A 109 23.90 -4.62 0.05
C LYS A 109 24.29 -5.43 -1.19
N GLY A 110 23.74 -5.03 -2.32
CA GLY A 110 23.97 -5.67 -3.60
C GLY A 110 24.22 -4.64 -4.69
N SER A 111 24.46 -5.14 -5.89
CA SER A 111 24.60 -4.32 -7.10
C SER A 111 23.91 -5.01 -8.26
N TYR A 112 23.19 -4.23 -9.07
CA TYR A 112 22.57 -4.67 -10.32
C TYR A 112 22.86 -3.64 -11.41
N GLN A 113 23.46 -4.04 -12.51
CA GLN A 113 23.93 -3.16 -13.60
C GLN A 113 24.77 -1.96 -13.10
N GLY A 114 25.60 -2.18 -12.07
CA GLY A 114 26.41 -1.14 -11.44
C GLY A 114 25.66 -0.24 -10.45
N PHE A 115 24.34 -0.39 -10.31
CA PHE A 115 23.53 0.33 -9.34
C PHE A 115 23.54 -0.39 -7.99
N GLY A 116 23.99 0.31 -6.94
CA GLY A 116 24.01 -0.23 -5.55
C GLY A 116 22.63 -0.17 -4.90
N TYR A 117 22.17 -1.27 -4.30
CA TYR A 117 20.89 -1.35 -3.61
C TYR A 117 21.00 -1.93 -2.20
N GLU A 118 20.02 -1.60 -1.35
CA GLU A 118 19.87 -2.12 0.02
C GLU A 118 18.46 -2.71 0.26
N ALA A 119 17.57 -2.62 -0.72
CA ALA A 119 16.24 -3.23 -0.68
C ALA A 119 15.79 -3.63 -2.08
N ILE A 120 14.81 -4.53 -2.14
CA ILE A 120 14.06 -4.84 -3.35
C ILE A 120 12.58 -4.51 -3.16
N ALA A 121 11.93 -4.13 -4.24
CA ALA A 121 10.51 -3.82 -4.23
C ALA A 121 9.79 -4.40 -5.45
N ILE A 122 8.53 -4.77 -5.25
CA ILE A 122 7.58 -5.04 -6.33
C ILE A 122 6.43 -4.05 -6.24
N THR A 123 5.81 -3.79 -7.37
CA THR A 123 4.68 -2.87 -7.44
C THR A 123 3.45 -3.52 -8.04
N TYR A 124 2.31 -3.02 -7.63
CA TYR A 124 1.02 -3.27 -8.28
C TYR A 124 0.37 -1.93 -8.59
N ASN A 125 -0.36 -1.82 -9.67
CA ASN A 125 -1.24 -0.69 -9.80
C ASN A 125 -2.42 -0.82 -8.82
N ASN A 126 -2.91 0.30 -8.30
CA ASN A 126 -3.92 0.29 -7.25
C ASN A 126 -5.19 -0.44 -7.66
N LYS A 127 -5.58 -0.36 -8.94
CA LYS A 127 -6.79 -1.02 -9.45
C LYS A 127 -6.68 -2.55 -9.39
N ASP A 128 -5.56 -3.13 -9.83
CA ASP A 128 -5.38 -4.59 -9.84
C ASP A 128 -5.33 -5.14 -8.41
N LEU A 129 -4.73 -4.36 -7.49
CA LEU A 129 -4.70 -4.72 -6.08
C LEU A 129 -6.10 -4.66 -5.46
N VAL A 130 -6.85 -3.60 -5.74
CA VAL A 130 -8.24 -3.42 -5.28
C VAL A 130 -9.13 -4.53 -5.79
N ASP A 131 -9.03 -4.91 -7.05
CA ASP A 131 -9.81 -6.00 -7.63
C ASP A 131 -9.51 -7.35 -6.94
N SER A 132 -8.27 -7.56 -6.50
CA SER A 132 -7.90 -8.74 -5.72
C SER A 132 -8.38 -8.71 -4.27
N LEU A 133 -8.72 -7.52 -3.75
CA LEU A 133 -9.19 -7.28 -2.39
C LEU A 133 -10.70 -7.08 -2.29
N LYS A 134 -11.43 -7.19 -3.39
CA LYS A 134 -12.88 -7.02 -3.39
C LYS A 134 -13.52 -7.93 -2.35
N ILE A 135 -13.88 -7.31 -1.24
CA ILE A 135 -14.66 -7.92 -0.20
C ILE A 135 -16.11 -7.62 -0.57
N SER A 136 -16.86 -8.63 -0.93
CA SER A 136 -18.30 -8.51 -1.20
C SER A 136 -19.05 -8.36 0.13
N ALA A 137 -18.86 -7.21 0.78
CA ALA A 137 -19.64 -6.83 1.94
C ALA A 137 -21.04 -6.38 1.47
N PHE A 138 -22.08 -6.76 2.19
CA PHE A 138 -23.45 -6.35 1.91
C PHE A 138 -23.90 -6.59 0.45
N GLU A 139 -23.65 -7.77 -0.10
CA GLU A 139 -24.03 -8.11 -1.48
C GLU A 139 -23.41 -7.18 -2.54
N GLY A 140 -22.19 -6.69 -2.27
CA GLY A 140 -21.49 -5.76 -3.17
C GLY A 140 -21.88 -4.29 -3.01
N ARG A 141 -22.66 -3.93 -1.98
CA ARG A 141 -23.07 -2.53 -1.70
C ARG A 141 -22.14 -1.82 -0.71
N GLY A 142 -21.17 -2.51 -0.13
CA GLY A 142 -20.20 -1.93 0.79
C GLY A 142 -18.98 -1.36 0.06
N SER A 143 -18.37 -0.34 0.64
CA SER A 143 -17.09 0.23 0.22
C SER A 143 -16.04 -0.05 1.28
N THR A 144 -14.81 -0.32 0.85
CA THR A 144 -13.66 -0.52 1.75
C THR A 144 -12.53 0.41 1.33
N PHE A 145 -11.95 1.08 2.31
CA PHE A 145 -10.81 1.97 2.11
C PHE A 145 -9.67 1.58 3.05
N ALA A 146 -8.44 1.75 2.61
CA ALA A 146 -7.30 1.87 3.48
C ALA A 146 -6.82 3.32 3.45
N VAL A 147 -6.63 3.92 4.61
CA VAL A 147 -6.26 5.34 4.72
C VAL A 147 -5.06 5.54 5.63
N LEU A 148 -4.31 6.61 5.38
CA LEU A 148 -3.27 7.11 6.27
C LEU A 148 -3.90 7.86 7.47
N PRO A 149 -3.14 8.13 8.54
CA PRO A 149 -3.62 8.87 9.70
C PRO A 149 -4.20 10.26 9.38
N ASP A 150 -3.75 10.89 8.29
CA ASP A 150 -4.26 12.19 7.80
C ASP A 150 -5.51 12.06 6.92
N GLY A 151 -6.07 10.86 6.81
CA GLY A 151 -7.28 10.55 6.05
C GLY A 151 -7.08 10.36 4.55
N ARG A 152 -5.85 10.51 4.02
CA ARG A 152 -5.57 10.22 2.60
C ARG A 152 -5.83 8.76 2.29
N VAL A 153 -6.56 8.52 1.21
CA VAL A 153 -6.88 7.19 0.74
C VAL A 153 -5.67 6.59 0.03
N VAL A 154 -5.27 5.39 0.44
CA VAL A 154 -4.21 4.57 -0.17
C VAL A 154 -4.77 3.45 -1.01
N LEU A 155 -5.91 2.89 -0.59
CA LEU A 155 -6.65 1.88 -1.35
C LEU A 155 -8.14 2.21 -1.29
N ASP A 156 -8.79 2.12 -2.43
CA ASP A 156 -10.22 2.39 -2.61
C ASP A 156 -10.87 1.21 -3.37
N SER A 157 -11.66 0.41 -2.67
CA SER A 157 -12.52 -0.62 -3.28
C SER A 157 -13.98 -0.20 -3.29
N SER A 158 -14.24 1.10 -3.38
CA SER A 158 -15.59 1.64 -3.29
C SER A 158 -16.46 1.29 -4.50
N SER A 159 -17.77 1.26 -4.24
CA SER A 159 -18.79 1.32 -5.28
C SER A 159 -18.80 2.71 -5.95
N ALA A 160 -19.50 2.81 -7.08
CA ALA A 160 -19.54 4.05 -7.89
C ALA A 160 -19.92 5.32 -7.08
N ASP A 161 -20.73 5.17 -6.02
CA ASP A 161 -21.23 6.29 -5.22
C ASP A 161 -20.17 6.94 -4.33
N MET A 162 -19.08 6.23 -4.03
CA MET A 162 -17.98 6.68 -3.18
C MET A 162 -16.65 6.79 -3.95
N SER A 163 -16.67 6.55 -5.26
CA SER A 163 -15.48 6.62 -6.11
C SER A 163 -14.93 8.05 -6.18
N GLY A 164 -13.59 8.16 -6.23
CA GLY A 164 -12.91 9.46 -6.32
C GLY A 164 -12.72 10.20 -4.98
N VAL A 165 -12.97 9.53 -3.86
CA VAL A 165 -12.64 10.09 -2.54
C VAL A 165 -11.14 9.92 -2.29
N HIS A 166 -10.39 11.03 -2.34
CA HIS A 166 -8.94 11.03 -2.10
C HIS A 166 -8.57 11.23 -0.63
N ASN A 167 -9.49 11.79 0.17
CA ASN A 167 -9.29 11.99 1.60
C ASN A 167 -10.63 11.87 2.34
N ILE A 168 -10.73 10.88 3.22
CA ILE A 168 -11.96 10.59 3.98
C ILE A 168 -12.29 11.71 4.98
N LEU A 169 -11.28 12.23 5.69
CA LEU A 169 -11.52 13.31 6.68
C LEU A 169 -12.01 14.59 6.01
N ALA A 170 -11.46 14.93 4.84
CA ALA A 170 -11.91 16.07 4.05
C ALA A 170 -13.34 15.85 3.52
N MET A 171 -13.68 14.65 3.05
CA MET A 171 -15.04 14.29 2.63
C MET A 171 -16.03 14.46 3.79
N LEU A 172 -15.72 13.92 4.98
CA LEU A 172 -16.58 14.03 6.15
C LEU A 172 -16.76 15.49 6.61
N LYS A 173 -15.70 16.30 6.59
CA LYS A 173 -15.75 17.73 6.88
C LYS A 173 -16.68 18.47 5.92
N ASN A 174 -16.61 18.15 4.63
CA ASN A 174 -17.44 18.78 3.59
C ASN A 174 -18.90 18.33 3.61
N SER A 175 -19.21 17.18 4.23
CA SER A 175 -20.57 16.65 4.32
C SER A 175 -21.48 17.41 5.28
N ALA A 176 -20.97 18.42 5.99
CA ALA A 176 -21.64 19.18 7.05
C ALA A 176 -22.19 18.32 8.21
N SER A 177 -21.89 17.03 8.23
CA SER A 177 -22.34 16.10 9.28
C SER A 177 -21.40 16.10 10.49
N PHE A 178 -20.23 16.73 10.39
CA PHE A 178 -19.20 16.74 11.43
C PHE A 178 -18.68 18.15 11.72
N THR A 179 -18.45 18.42 13.00
CA THR A 179 -17.71 19.60 13.44
C THR A 179 -16.21 19.41 13.26
N GLU A 180 -15.44 20.50 13.26
CA GLU A 180 -13.97 20.41 13.22
C GLU A 180 -13.40 19.59 14.38
N GLU A 181 -13.96 19.72 15.58
CA GLU A 181 -13.54 18.96 16.75
C GLU A 181 -13.77 17.45 16.59
N GLN A 182 -14.86 17.05 15.93
CA GLN A 182 -15.13 15.64 15.63
C GLN A 182 -14.16 15.09 14.57
N ILE A 183 -13.82 15.88 13.56
CA ILE A 183 -12.81 15.52 12.56
C ILE A 183 -11.43 15.35 13.20
N ASP A 184 -11.04 16.30 14.07
CA ASP A 184 -9.77 16.22 14.82
C ASP A 184 -9.71 14.99 15.73
N ALA A 185 -10.83 14.68 16.40
CA ALA A 185 -10.93 13.49 17.24
C ALA A 185 -10.79 12.19 16.41
N LEU A 186 -11.41 12.16 15.23
CA LEU A 186 -11.31 11.02 14.32
C LEU A 186 -9.89 10.85 13.77
N GLN A 187 -9.23 11.95 13.39
CA GLN A 187 -7.83 11.93 12.96
C GLN A 187 -6.90 11.40 14.06
N LYS A 188 -7.09 11.85 15.30
CA LYS A 188 -6.35 11.33 16.46
C LYS A 188 -6.63 9.84 16.71
N ALA A 189 -7.86 9.39 16.47
CA ALA A 189 -8.22 7.97 16.56
C ALA A 189 -7.49 7.15 15.51
N PHE A 190 -7.44 7.59 14.25
CA PHE A 190 -6.68 6.96 13.17
C PHE A 190 -5.19 6.89 13.51
N ALA A 191 -4.60 8.00 13.91
CA ALA A 191 -3.18 8.07 14.28
C ALA A 191 -2.83 7.16 15.48
N ALA A 192 -3.78 6.96 16.40
CA ALA A 192 -3.61 6.10 17.57
C ALA A 192 -4.00 4.63 17.32
N GLY A 193 -4.38 4.26 16.09
CA GLY A 193 -4.81 2.91 15.73
C GLY A 193 -6.07 2.43 16.45
N LYS A 194 -6.95 3.36 16.84
CA LYS A 194 -8.21 3.01 17.52
C LYS A 194 -9.23 2.49 16.53
N SER A 195 -10.10 1.61 17.02
CA SER A 195 -11.28 1.15 16.28
C SER A 195 -12.54 1.87 16.76
N GLY A 196 -13.51 2.00 15.87
CA GLY A 196 -14.80 2.62 16.18
C GLY A 196 -15.76 2.55 15.00
N ASN A 197 -16.86 3.26 15.17
CA ASN A 197 -17.86 3.43 14.11
C ASN A 197 -18.42 4.84 14.13
N LEU A 198 -19.04 5.25 13.04
CA LEU A 198 -19.75 6.51 12.91
C LEU A 198 -20.87 6.41 11.89
N GLU A 199 -21.89 7.24 12.10
CA GLU A 199 -22.99 7.43 11.15
C GLU A 199 -22.92 8.84 10.59
N PHE A 200 -23.16 8.99 9.29
CA PHE A 200 -23.16 10.27 8.63
C PHE A 200 -24.09 10.26 7.40
N SER A 201 -24.33 11.42 6.83
CA SER A 201 -25.15 11.56 5.64
C SER A 201 -24.41 12.37 4.58
N ILE A 202 -24.47 11.91 3.34
CA ILE A 202 -23.98 12.62 2.15
C ILE A 202 -25.14 12.75 1.18
N ASN A 203 -25.48 13.98 0.79
CA ASN A 203 -26.56 14.26 -0.18
C ASN A 203 -27.91 13.59 0.20
N GLY A 204 -28.20 13.50 1.49
CA GLY A 204 -29.43 12.87 1.99
C GLY A 204 -29.40 11.35 2.10
N THR A 205 -28.32 10.70 1.68
CA THR A 205 -28.11 9.25 1.86
C THR A 205 -27.36 9.01 3.18
N GLY A 206 -27.91 8.18 4.06
CA GLY A 206 -27.28 7.76 5.30
C GLY A 206 -26.23 6.69 5.08
N TYR A 207 -25.09 6.82 5.76
CA TYR A 207 -23.97 5.88 5.75
C TYR A 207 -23.63 5.45 7.16
N TYR A 208 -23.22 4.20 7.30
CA TYR A 208 -22.63 3.63 8.50
C TYR A 208 -21.22 3.20 8.17
N MET A 209 -20.23 3.71 8.90
CA MET A 209 -18.83 3.38 8.70
C MET A 209 -18.25 2.75 9.95
N VAL A 210 -17.52 1.66 9.77
CA VAL A 210 -16.66 1.08 10.80
C VAL A 210 -15.20 1.30 10.44
N TYR A 211 -14.35 1.52 11.43
CA TYR A 211 -12.94 1.73 11.20
C TYR A 211 -12.08 1.04 12.27
N GLY A 212 -10.84 0.72 11.91
CA GLY A 212 -9.87 0.16 12.83
C GLY A 212 -8.48 0.04 12.20
N SER A 213 -7.48 -0.15 13.05
CA SER A 213 -6.09 -0.25 12.62
C SER A 213 -5.86 -1.45 11.69
N ALA A 214 -5.08 -1.25 10.66
CA ALA A 214 -4.48 -2.34 9.91
C ALA A 214 -3.45 -3.07 10.78
N SER A 215 -3.24 -4.36 10.51
CA SER A 215 -2.27 -5.19 11.24
C SER A 215 -0.82 -4.90 10.84
N PHE A 216 -0.61 -3.98 9.91
CA PHE A 216 0.71 -3.59 9.38
C PHE A 216 0.67 -2.09 9.05
N GLN A 217 1.83 -1.45 9.12
CA GLN A 217 1.93 0.01 8.96
C GLN A 217 0.96 0.77 9.91
N ASN A 218 0.85 2.06 9.76
CA ASN A 218 -0.07 2.90 10.53
C ASN A 218 -1.33 3.25 9.71
N TRP A 219 -1.83 2.30 8.93
CA TRP A 219 -3.06 2.49 8.16
C TRP A 219 -4.30 2.20 9.00
N THR A 220 -5.38 2.84 8.62
CA THR A 220 -6.73 2.54 9.12
C THR A 220 -7.54 1.94 7.99
N ILE A 221 -8.19 0.81 8.27
CA ILE A 221 -9.15 0.19 7.34
C ILE A 221 -10.53 0.69 7.70
N LEU A 222 -11.26 1.12 6.68
CA LEU A 222 -12.63 1.61 6.76
C LEU A 222 -13.54 0.69 5.95
N GLY A 223 -14.71 0.44 6.47
CA GLY A 223 -15.75 -0.32 5.78
C GLY A 223 -17.12 0.28 5.98
#